data_7bc5c9b43fbe1fa34654a385df358b24
#
_entry.id   7bc5c9b43fbe1fa34654a385df358b24
#
_cell.length_a   1.000
_cell.length_b   1.000
_cell.length_c   1.000
_cell.angle_alpha   90.00
_cell.angle_beta   90.00
_cell.angle_gamma   90.00
#
_symmetry.space_group_name_H-M   'P 1'
#
loop_
_entity.id
_entity.type
_entity.pdbx_description
1 polymer ?
#
loop_
_entity_poly.entity_id
_entity_poly.type
_entity_poly.pdbx_seq_one_letter_code
_entity_poly.pdbx_strand_id
1 'polypeptide(L)'
;MYNINIQTASIVNIMAQHFLLSAKARSLSVRRVFEMTDDQAFKVFKKVRWGDNKEIACPQCGAIRAHYFIAARRQWRCKDCSHTFSVTSGTIFAFHKLPLKMYLAAIAIYTNAVKGLSALQLSRDLDVQYRTAFVLAHKIRESLMEQRDLSQLSGEIHMDGAYVNGHVRPKNKKEDRIDRRLAENQRTDKRCVFVMRQKCEEIAAGAIRTLTFVIKAENQTDVNNLTNSFVKKGSIICADESNAYDILHAKYDTRRVNHSVEYCSTEGITNNLAESYFSRFRRMQYGQTHKFGIMYLASYANEAAYREDNRRQSNGEMFDDICKKCMKTLTSFNWCGYWQGNKRQEELLAA
;
A
#
# COMPACT_ATOMS: atom_id res chain seq x y z
N MET A 1 29.28 -57.08 29.10
CA MET A 1 29.61 -56.28 27.91
C MET A 1 28.28 -55.88 27.25
N TYR A 2 27.79 -54.65 27.49
CA TYR A 2 26.57 -54.10 26.85
C TYR A 2 27.01 -53.18 25.75
N ASN A 3 26.73 -53.58 24.50
CA ASN A 3 26.90 -52.72 23.32
C ASN A 3 25.71 -51.73 23.23
N ILE A 4 25.97 -50.49 23.50
CA ILE A 4 25.03 -49.40 23.24
C ILE A 4 25.28 -48.91 21.81
N ASN A 5 24.42 -49.31 20.89
CA ASN A 5 24.35 -48.74 19.55
C ASN A 5 23.75 -47.32 19.63
N ILE A 6 24.62 -46.33 19.60
CA ILE A 6 24.20 -44.92 19.40
C ILE A 6 24.00 -44.75 17.90
N GLN A 7 22.72 -44.83 17.46
CA GLN A 7 22.33 -44.32 16.16
C GLN A 7 22.41 -42.79 16.20
N THR A 8 23.48 -42.26 15.64
CA THR A 8 23.58 -40.83 15.32
C THR A 8 22.60 -40.50 14.22
N ALA A 9 21.39 -40.05 14.60
CA ALA A 9 20.47 -39.39 13.69
C ALA A 9 21.13 -38.10 13.27
N SER A 10 21.65 -38.04 12.05
CA SER A 10 22.09 -36.82 11.39
C SER A 10 20.86 -35.91 11.20
N ILE A 11 20.70 -34.93 12.10
CA ILE A 11 19.77 -33.82 11.91
C ILE A 11 20.30 -33.02 10.72
N VAL A 12 19.82 -33.35 9.54
CA VAL A 12 20.00 -32.48 8.39
C VAL A 12 19.20 -31.21 8.70
N ASN A 13 19.88 -30.20 9.22
CA ASN A 13 19.38 -28.87 9.36
C ASN A 13 19.18 -28.33 7.92
N ILE A 14 18.02 -28.66 7.32
CA ILE A 14 17.56 -27.99 6.11
C ILE A 14 17.21 -26.55 6.55
N MET A 15 18.19 -25.67 6.43
CA MET A 15 17.98 -24.24 6.59
C MET A 15 16.91 -23.86 5.57
N ALA A 16 15.67 -23.72 6.04
CA ALA A 16 14.55 -23.35 5.20
C ALA A 16 14.85 -21.98 4.57
N GLN A 17 15.09 -21.96 3.27
CA GLN A 17 15.38 -20.73 2.54
C GLN A 17 14.22 -19.76 2.75
N HIS A 18 14.54 -18.50 3.10
CA HIS A 18 13.53 -17.45 3.22
C HIS A 18 12.73 -17.32 1.93
N PHE A 19 11.41 -17.30 2.02
CA PHE A 19 10.50 -17.31 0.85
C PHE A 19 10.92 -16.32 -0.25
N LEU A 20 11.28 -15.08 0.09
CA LEU A 20 11.67 -14.06 -0.88
C LEU A 20 12.93 -14.39 -1.70
N LEU A 21 13.75 -15.33 -1.22
CA LEU A 21 14.95 -15.82 -1.93
C LEU A 21 14.63 -17.02 -2.81
N SER A 22 13.47 -17.62 -2.67
CA SER A 22 13.06 -18.81 -3.41
C SER A 22 12.76 -18.50 -4.88
N ALA A 23 12.87 -19.51 -5.75
CA ALA A 23 12.44 -19.39 -7.15
C ALA A 23 10.93 -19.10 -7.26
N LYS A 24 10.12 -19.60 -6.32
CA LYS A 24 8.67 -19.39 -6.26
C LYS A 24 8.32 -17.90 -6.08
N ALA A 25 9.10 -17.15 -5.33
CA ALA A 25 8.89 -15.71 -5.14
C ALA A 25 9.21 -14.88 -6.39
N ARG A 26 9.98 -15.41 -7.36
CA ARG A 26 10.48 -14.71 -8.54
C ARG A 26 9.76 -15.13 -9.82
N SER A 27 8.47 -15.00 -9.90
CA SER A 27 7.65 -15.41 -11.04
C SER A 27 7.52 -14.30 -12.11
N LEU A 28 7.85 -13.04 -11.79
CA LEU A 28 7.81 -11.88 -12.69
C LEU A 28 9.23 -11.40 -13.03
N SER A 29 9.47 -11.16 -14.33
CA SER A 29 10.67 -10.49 -14.82
C SER A 29 10.34 -9.17 -15.50
N VAL A 30 10.94 -8.06 -15.04
CA VAL A 30 10.83 -6.75 -15.69
C VAL A 30 11.35 -6.81 -17.14
N ARG A 31 12.41 -7.57 -17.38
CA ARG A 31 12.96 -7.78 -18.72
C ARG A 31 11.90 -8.35 -19.67
N ARG A 32 11.19 -9.40 -19.26
CA ARG A 32 10.12 -10.00 -20.09
C ARG A 32 9.01 -9.01 -20.40
N VAL A 33 8.70 -8.09 -19.49
CA VAL A 33 7.70 -7.05 -19.75
C VAL A 33 8.19 -6.06 -20.80
N PHE A 34 9.47 -5.68 -20.78
CA PHE A 34 10.06 -4.81 -21.81
C PHE A 34 10.21 -5.50 -23.17
N GLU A 35 10.34 -6.82 -23.21
CA GLU A 35 10.38 -7.62 -24.45
C GLU A 35 8.99 -7.82 -25.09
N MET A 36 7.89 -7.51 -24.37
CA MET A 36 6.54 -7.63 -24.92
C MET A 36 6.32 -6.72 -26.12
N THR A 37 5.61 -7.22 -27.09
CA THR A 37 5.05 -6.39 -28.18
C THR A 37 3.83 -5.62 -27.69
N ASP A 38 3.44 -4.56 -28.40
CA ASP A 38 2.24 -3.78 -28.06
C ASP A 38 0.96 -4.63 -28.11
N ASP A 39 0.89 -5.64 -28.98
CA ASP A 39 -0.23 -6.57 -29.03
C ASP A 39 -0.29 -7.48 -27.79
N GLN A 40 0.87 -7.94 -27.33
CA GLN A 40 0.94 -8.72 -26.09
C GLN A 40 0.50 -7.87 -24.89
N ALA A 41 0.99 -6.64 -24.79
CA ALA A 41 0.59 -5.72 -23.72
C ALA A 41 -0.93 -5.41 -23.76
N PHE A 42 -1.48 -5.19 -24.94
CA PHE A 42 -2.92 -5.01 -25.13
C PHE A 42 -3.72 -6.24 -24.68
N LYS A 43 -3.27 -7.46 -25.04
CA LYS A 43 -3.91 -8.70 -24.61
C LYS A 43 -3.88 -8.88 -23.10
N VAL A 44 -2.76 -8.51 -22.43
CA VAL A 44 -2.67 -8.53 -20.96
C VAL A 44 -3.72 -7.61 -20.33
N PHE A 45 -3.81 -6.34 -20.76
CA PHE A 45 -4.81 -5.42 -20.23
C PHE A 45 -6.24 -5.88 -20.51
N LYS A 46 -6.51 -6.38 -21.71
CA LYS A 46 -7.83 -6.93 -22.06
C LYS A 46 -8.21 -8.08 -21.13
N LYS A 47 -7.30 -9.04 -20.92
CA LYS A 47 -7.52 -10.19 -20.06
C LYS A 47 -7.73 -9.79 -18.60
N VAL A 48 -6.92 -8.87 -18.07
CA VAL A 48 -7.05 -8.36 -16.69
C VAL A 48 -8.40 -7.67 -16.48
N ARG A 49 -8.87 -6.90 -17.47
CA ARG A 49 -10.08 -6.09 -17.35
C ARG A 49 -11.37 -6.89 -17.56
N TRP A 50 -11.40 -7.73 -18.56
CA TRP A 50 -12.63 -8.42 -19.03
C TRP A 50 -12.49 -9.94 -19.11
N GLY A 51 -11.31 -10.48 -18.80
CA GLY A 51 -11.05 -11.91 -19.01
C GLY A 51 -11.08 -12.29 -20.47
N ASP A 52 -11.61 -13.46 -20.76
CA ASP A 52 -11.80 -13.98 -22.12
C ASP A 52 -13.19 -13.65 -22.69
N ASN A 53 -13.96 -12.76 -22.02
CA ASN A 53 -15.30 -12.38 -22.42
C ASN A 53 -15.29 -11.65 -23.76
N LYS A 54 -16.22 -12.03 -24.65
CA LYS A 54 -16.50 -11.32 -25.89
C LYS A 54 -17.40 -10.10 -25.65
N GLU A 55 -18.27 -10.21 -24.66
CA GLU A 55 -19.16 -9.12 -24.23
C GLU A 55 -18.49 -8.28 -23.15
N ILE A 56 -18.34 -7.01 -23.42
CA ILE A 56 -17.63 -6.07 -22.55
C ILE A 56 -18.51 -4.86 -22.25
N ALA A 57 -18.34 -4.27 -21.06
CA ALA A 57 -19.12 -3.11 -20.66
C ALA A 57 -18.58 -1.82 -21.33
N CYS A 58 -19.47 -1.04 -21.90
CA CYS A 58 -19.17 0.29 -22.36
C CYS A 58 -18.98 1.22 -21.15
N PRO A 59 -17.86 1.96 -21.04
CA PRO A 59 -17.61 2.85 -19.89
C PRO A 59 -18.51 4.08 -19.88
N GLN A 60 -19.20 4.40 -20.97
CA GLN A 60 -20.09 5.55 -21.07
C GLN A 60 -21.53 5.23 -20.68
N CYS A 61 -22.11 4.16 -21.24
CA CYS A 61 -23.53 3.84 -21.03
C CYS A 61 -23.75 2.55 -20.24
N GLY A 62 -22.71 1.82 -19.87
CA GLY A 62 -22.82 0.58 -19.11
C GLY A 62 -23.26 -0.66 -19.92
N ALA A 63 -23.67 -0.51 -21.19
CA ALA A 63 -24.16 -1.62 -21.99
C ALA A 63 -23.11 -2.71 -22.15
N ILE A 64 -23.49 -3.95 -21.83
CA ILE A 64 -22.60 -5.14 -21.93
C ILE A 64 -22.97 -5.89 -23.20
N ARG A 65 -22.08 -5.87 -24.19
CA ARG A 65 -22.28 -6.49 -25.49
C ARG A 65 -20.97 -6.80 -26.19
N ALA A 66 -21.05 -7.59 -27.26
CA ALA A 66 -19.99 -7.70 -28.28
C ALA A 66 -20.00 -6.45 -29.18
N HIS A 67 -19.25 -5.43 -28.77
CA HIS A 67 -19.12 -4.16 -29.48
C HIS A 67 -18.29 -4.26 -30.77
N TYR A 68 -18.37 -3.27 -31.66
CA TYR A 68 -17.54 -3.24 -32.87
C TYR A 68 -16.07 -2.98 -32.51
N PHE A 69 -15.17 -3.87 -32.87
CA PHE A 69 -13.74 -3.70 -32.66
C PHE A 69 -13.08 -3.01 -33.86
N ILE A 70 -12.42 -1.88 -33.62
CA ILE A 70 -11.65 -1.11 -34.58
C ILE A 70 -10.18 -1.53 -34.48
N ALA A 71 -9.75 -2.46 -35.30
CA ALA A 71 -8.42 -3.07 -35.20
C ALA A 71 -7.29 -2.04 -35.33
N ALA A 72 -7.39 -1.08 -36.27
CA ALA A 72 -6.37 -0.06 -36.51
C ALA A 72 -6.06 0.83 -35.28
N ARG A 73 -7.03 1.01 -34.39
CA ARG A 73 -6.92 1.85 -33.18
C ARG A 73 -6.90 1.04 -31.88
N ARG A 74 -7.12 -0.28 -31.95
CA ARG A 74 -7.32 -1.17 -30.80
C ARG A 74 -8.39 -0.62 -29.83
N GLN A 75 -9.51 -0.16 -30.38
CA GLN A 75 -10.63 0.44 -29.68
C GLN A 75 -11.93 -0.27 -30.03
N TRP A 76 -12.94 -0.08 -29.20
CA TRP A 76 -14.30 -0.55 -29.48
C TRP A 76 -15.23 0.62 -29.69
N ARG A 77 -16.19 0.47 -30.58
CA ARG A 77 -17.33 1.39 -30.72
C ARG A 77 -18.55 0.72 -30.14
N CYS A 78 -19.17 1.37 -29.17
CA CYS A 78 -20.39 0.90 -28.53
C CYS A 78 -21.52 0.80 -29.56
N LYS A 79 -22.27 -0.30 -29.53
CA LYS A 79 -23.42 -0.50 -30.41
C LYS A 79 -24.63 0.35 -30.01
N ASP A 80 -24.74 0.71 -28.73
CA ASP A 80 -25.89 1.42 -28.17
C ASP A 80 -25.70 2.96 -28.20
N CYS A 81 -24.59 3.45 -27.66
CA CYS A 81 -24.34 4.90 -27.57
C CYS A 81 -23.30 5.44 -28.57
N SER A 82 -22.77 4.60 -29.43
CA SER A 82 -21.71 4.94 -30.41
C SER A 82 -20.40 5.47 -29.82
N HIS A 83 -20.24 5.49 -28.47
CA HIS A 83 -19.02 5.92 -27.81
C HIS A 83 -17.85 5.01 -28.20
N THR A 84 -16.69 5.62 -28.52
CA THR A 84 -15.46 4.87 -28.81
C THR A 84 -14.59 4.82 -27.56
N PHE A 85 -14.18 3.60 -27.17
CA PHE A 85 -13.40 3.39 -25.97
C PHE A 85 -12.27 2.37 -26.18
N SER A 86 -11.20 2.53 -25.40
CA SER A 86 -10.04 1.64 -25.39
C SER A 86 -10.05 0.73 -24.15
N VAL A 87 -9.08 -0.14 -24.05
CA VAL A 87 -8.88 -1.00 -22.89
C VAL A 87 -8.66 -0.21 -21.58
N THR A 88 -8.19 1.02 -21.66
CA THR A 88 -7.94 1.89 -20.48
C THR A 88 -9.05 2.93 -20.24
N SER A 89 -10.00 3.10 -21.13
CA SER A 89 -11.08 4.09 -21.00
C SER A 89 -11.91 3.80 -19.75
N GLY A 90 -12.17 4.85 -18.94
CA GLY A 90 -12.90 4.72 -17.67
C GLY A 90 -12.09 4.13 -16.50
N THR A 91 -10.81 3.83 -16.70
CA THR A 91 -9.90 3.37 -15.62
C THR A 91 -8.97 4.48 -15.16
N ILE A 92 -8.17 4.22 -14.12
CA ILE A 92 -7.13 5.15 -13.65
C ILE A 92 -6.11 5.51 -14.76
N PHE A 93 -5.94 4.66 -15.78
CA PHE A 93 -5.08 4.89 -16.91
C PHE A 93 -5.79 5.53 -18.13
N ALA A 94 -7.02 6.01 -17.96
CA ALA A 94 -7.70 6.76 -19.00
C ALA A 94 -6.86 7.94 -19.51
N PHE A 95 -7.04 8.32 -20.78
CA PHE A 95 -6.29 9.38 -21.46
C PHE A 95 -4.77 9.14 -21.47
N HIS A 96 -4.35 7.88 -21.49
CA HIS A 96 -2.95 7.52 -21.54
C HIS A 96 -2.26 8.03 -22.82
N LYS A 97 -1.00 8.47 -22.67
CA LYS A 97 -0.15 8.94 -23.78
C LYS A 97 1.02 8.01 -24.05
N LEU A 98 1.44 7.25 -23.05
CA LEU A 98 2.51 6.27 -23.19
C LEU A 98 1.95 4.99 -23.83
N PRO A 99 2.79 4.21 -24.53
CA PRO A 99 2.43 2.85 -24.98
C PRO A 99 1.96 1.97 -23.81
N LEU A 100 1.00 1.08 -24.05
CA LEU A 100 0.46 0.20 -22.98
C LEU A 100 1.55 -0.60 -22.26
N LYS A 101 2.57 -1.03 -23.00
CA LYS A 101 3.73 -1.74 -22.43
C LYS A 101 4.40 -0.95 -21.32
N MET A 102 4.49 0.39 -21.41
CA MET A 102 5.13 1.23 -20.40
C MET A 102 4.36 1.25 -19.08
N TYR A 103 3.03 1.10 -19.12
CA TYR A 103 2.21 0.96 -17.90
C TYR A 103 2.45 -0.38 -17.21
N LEU A 104 2.56 -1.48 -17.98
CA LEU A 104 2.94 -2.78 -17.42
C LEU A 104 4.35 -2.77 -16.86
N ALA A 105 5.30 -2.13 -17.55
CA ALA A 105 6.67 -1.97 -17.07
C ALA A 105 6.72 -1.16 -15.76
N ALA A 106 5.96 -0.07 -15.67
CA ALA A 106 5.84 0.71 -14.45
C ALA A 106 5.30 -0.13 -13.27
N ILE A 107 4.25 -0.91 -13.51
CA ILE A 107 3.69 -1.80 -12.48
C ILE A 107 4.71 -2.87 -12.08
N ALA A 108 5.44 -3.46 -13.04
CA ALA A 108 6.45 -4.48 -12.75
C ALA A 108 7.62 -3.92 -11.93
N ILE A 109 8.13 -2.74 -12.28
CA ILE A 109 9.17 -2.04 -11.50
C ILE A 109 8.66 -1.70 -10.11
N TYR A 110 7.43 -1.15 -10.02
CA TYR A 110 6.78 -0.82 -8.76
C TYR A 110 6.63 -2.06 -7.86
N THR A 111 6.20 -3.18 -8.41
CA THR A 111 6.04 -4.45 -7.69
C THR A 111 7.38 -4.96 -7.14
N ASN A 112 8.43 -4.94 -7.95
CA ASN A 112 9.76 -5.45 -7.59
C ASN A 112 10.51 -4.53 -6.60
N ALA A 113 10.06 -3.31 -6.38
CA ALA A 113 10.67 -2.37 -5.45
C ALA A 113 10.32 -2.73 -3.99
N VAL A 114 11.13 -3.57 -3.36
CA VAL A 114 10.89 -4.16 -2.02
C VAL A 114 10.63 -3.11 -0.92
N LYS A 115 11.23 -1.94 -1.01
CA LYS A 115 11.12 -0.84 -0.04
C LYS A 115 10.37 0.37 -0.58
N GLY A 116 9.48 0.16 -1.57
CA GLY A 116 8.83 1.26 -2.27
C GLY A 116 9.70 1.84 -3.39
N LEU A 117 9.15 2.76 -4.16
CA LEU A 117 9.76 3.32 -5.36
C LEU A 117 9.60 4.84 -5.37
N SER A 118 10.70 5.55 -5.57
CA SER A 118 10.67 7.00 -5.81
C SER A 118 10.27 7.30 -7.26
N ALA A 119 9.58 8.42 -7.45
CA ALA A 119 9.24 8.86 -8.80
C ALA A 119 10.50 9.20 -9.63
N LEU A 120 11.58 9.61 -8.97
CA LEU A 120 12.85 9.88 -9.63
C LEU A 120 13.48 8.60 -10.19
N GLN A 121 13.48 7.52 -9.41
CA GLN A 121 13.97 6.23 -9.90
C GLN A 121 13.08 5.73 -11.04
N LEU A 122 11.75 5.74 -10.88
CA LEU A 122 10.83 5.33 -11.92
C LEU A 122 11.01 6.12 -13.23
N SER A 123 11.33 7.42 -13.15
CA SER A 123 11.56 8.24 -14.33
C SER A 123 12.81 7.80 -15.11
N ARG A 124 13.87 7.41 -14.38
CA ARG A 124 15.11 6.89 -14.97
C ARG A 124 14.94 5.49 -15.55
N ASP A 125 14.25 4.61 -14.82
CA ASP A 125 14.03 3.23 -15.25
C ASP A 125 13.15 3.12 -16.50
N LEU A 126 12.23 4.09 -16.69
CA LEU A 126 11.31 4.14 -17.84
C LEU A 126 11.74 5.12 -18.93
N ASP A 127 12.79 5.89 -18.72
CA ASP A 127 13.22 6.98 -19.60
C ASP A 127 12.08 7.95 -19.94
N VAL A 128 11.39 8.43 -18.89
CA VAL A 128 10.30 9.40 -18.98
C VAL A 128 10.55 10.61 -18.11
N GLN A 129 9.92 11.74 -18.39
CA GLN A 129 10.01 12.91 -17.53
C GLN A 129 9.58 12.58 -16.10
N TYR A 130 10.25 13.15 -15.11
CA TYR A 130 9.92 12.99 -13.68
C TYR A 130 8.43 13.20 -13.39
N ARG A 131 7.84 14.20 -14.00
CA ARG A 131 6.43 14.51 -13.86
C ARG A 131 5.52 13.35 -14.30
N THR A 132 5.83 12.72 -15.41
CA THR A 132 5.09 11.57 -15.92
C THR A 132 5.21 10.39 -14.97
N ALA A 133 6.41 10.09 -14.49
CA ALA A 133 6.66 9.05 -13.51
C ALA A 133 5.96 9.31 -12.17
N PHE A 134 5.96 10.57 -11.71
CA PHE A 134 5.27 10.98 -10.49
C PHE A 134 3.75 10.69 -10.58
N VAL A 135 3.11 11.17 -11.64
CA VAL A 135 1.67 10.92 -11.87
C VAL A 135 1.39 9.42 -11.99
N LEU A 136 2.23 8.66 -12.72
CA LEU A 136 2.05 7.23 -12.92
C LEU A 136 2.18 6.45 -11.60
N ALA A 137 3.20 6.74 -10.80
CA ALA A 137 3.38 6.12 -9.49
C ALA A 137 2.21 6.42 -8.54
N HIS A 138 1.68 7.65 -8.58
CA HIS A 138 0.54 8.02 -7.75
C HIS A 138 -0.78 7.45 -8.25
N LYS A 139 -0.97 7.24 -9.54
CA LYS A 139 -2.11 6.47 -10.07
C LYS A 139 -2.13 5.04 -9.52
N ILE A 140 -0.97 4.38 -9.47
CA ILE A 140 -0.85 3.04 -8.86
C ILE A 140 -1.19 3.11 -7.36
N ARG A 141 -0.63 4.08 -6.61
CA ARG A 141 -0.93 4.25 -5.17
C ARG A 141 -2.41 4.51 -4.91
N GLU A 142 -3.05 5.34 -5.74
CA GLU A 142 -4.48 5.61 -5.62
C GLU A 142 -5.30 4.33 -5.87
N SER A 143 -4.93 3.52 -6.86
CA SER A 143 -5.59 2.24 -7.09
C SER A 143 -5.46 1.28 -5.91
N LEU A 144 -4.29 1.23 -5.26
CA LEU A 144 -4.11 0.44 -4.05
C LEU A 144 -4.98 0.95 -2.89
N MET A 145 -5.18 2.26 -2.81
CA MET A 145 -5.96 2.88 -1.74
C MET A 145 -7.47 2.73 -1.96
N GLU A 146 -7.95 2.95 -3.17
CA GLU A 146 -9.36 2.80 -3.54
C GLU A 146 -9.84 1.35 -3.47
N GLN A 147 -8.98 0.41 -3.81
CA GLN A 147 -9.29 -1.03 -3.85
C GLN A 147 -8.80 -1.79 -2.59
N ARG A 148 -8.56 -1.08 -1.47
CA ARG A 148 -8.25 -1.72 -0.19
C ARG A 148 -9.49 -2.31 0.45
N ASP A 149 -9.32 -3.39 1.17
CA ASP A 149 -10.41 -3.97 1.98
C ASP A 149 -10.59 -3.17 3.28
N LEU A 150 -11.72 -2.49 3.38
CA LEU A 150 -12.12 -1.70 4.55
C LEU A 150 -13.11 -2.44 5.46
N SER A 151 -13.34 -3.73 5.26
CA SER A 151 -14.14 -4.53 6.18
C SER A 151 -13.51 -4.55 7.58
N GLN A 152 -14.32 -4.77 8.60
CA GLN A 152 -13.83 -4.77 9.97
C GLN A 152 -12.77 -5.84 10.23
N LEU A 153 -11.74 -5.46 10.96
CA LEU A 153 -10.71 -6.34 11.49
C LEU A 153 -11.29 -7.16 12.66
N SER A 154 -10.76 -8.36 12.89
CA SER A 154 -11.22 -9.25 13.97
C SER A 154 -10.06 -10.03 14.61
N GLY A 155 -10.28 -10.61 15.77
CA GLY A 155 -9.26 -11.33 16.51
C GLY A 155 -8.32 -10.40 17.28
N GLU A 156 -7.03 -10.67 17.24
CA GLU A 156 -6.00 -9.84 17.89
C GLU A 156 -5.51 -8.74 16.94
N ILE A 157 -5.58 -7.48 17.39
CA ILE A 157 -5.30 -6.30 16.57
C ILE A 157 -4.28 -5.43 17.29
N HIS A 158 -3.15 -5.17 16.64
CA HIS A 158 -2.11 -4.29 17.14
C HIS A 158 -2.31 -2.89 16.57
N MET A 159 -2.30 -1.88 17.45
CA MET A 159 -2.51 -0.48 17.09
C MET A 159 -1.38 0.39 17.59
N ASP A 160 -1.00 1.37 16.78
CA ASP A 160 0.02 2.36 17.14
C ASP A 160 -0.08 3.58 16.23
N GLY A 161 0.47 4.72 16.68
CA GLY A 161 0.53 5.96 15.96
C GLY A 161 1.97 6.46 15.80
N ALA A 162 2.36 6.86 14.60
CA ALA A 162 3.66 7.47 14.38
C ALA A 162 3.56 8.83 13.70
N TYR A 163 4.25 9.81 14.28
CA TYR A 163 4.31 11.16 13.72
C TYR A 163 5.29 11.28 12.57
N VAL A 164 4.85 11.93 11.51
CA VAL A 164 5.62 12.22 10.30
C VAL A 164 5.74 13.73 10.13
N ASN A 165 6.86 14.19 9.54
CA ASN A 165 7.19 15.60 9.30
C ASN A 165 7.38 16.46 10.55
N GLY A 166 7.40 15.87 11.76
CA GLY A 166 7.56 16.58 13.01
C GLY A 166 8.99 17.06 13.31
N HIS A 167 10.00 16.42 12.69
CA HIS A 167 11.40 16.75 12.99
C HIS A 167 11.80 18.10 12.38
N VAL A 168 12.38 18.95 13.22
CA VAL A 168 13.00 20.22 12.81
C VAL A 168 14.43 20.24 13.31
N ARG A 169 15.37 20.45 12.40
CA ARG A 169 16.78 20.60 12.79
C ARG A 169 16.91 21.80 13.74
N PRO A 170 17.47 21.61 14.93
CA PRO A 170 17.66 22.73 15.86
C PRO A 170 18.62 23.78 15.30
N LYS A 171 18.41 25.03 15.65
CA LYS A 171 19.35 26.11 15.35
C LYS A 171 20.70 25.82 16.00
N ASN A 172 21.77 26.27 15.38
CA ASN A 172 23.12 26.02 15.85
C ASN A 172 23.35 26.66 17.25
N LYS A 173 23.00 27.91 17.39
CA LYS A 173 23.07 28.60 18.69
C LYS A 173 21.86 28.25 19.56
N LYS A 174 22.11 28.05 20.85
CA LYS A 174 21.07 27.70 21.83
C LYS A 174 20.04 28.81 21.97
N GLU A 175 20.46 30.06 21.96
CA GLU A 175 19.62 31.27 22.05
C GLU A 175 18.59 31.40 20.92
N ASP A 176 18.90 30.89 19.72
CA ASP A 176 18.03 30.93 18.55
C ASP A 176 17.02 29.75 18.54
N ARG A 177 17.06 28.86 19.53
CA ARG A 177 16.19 27.68 19.57
C ARG A 177 14.85 28.05 20.17
N ILE A 178 13.79 27.75 19.43
CA ILE A 178 12.39 27.92 19.86
C ILE A 178 11.87 26.65 20.53
N ASP A 179 11.06 26.81 21.57
CA ASP A 179 10.41 25.68 22.22
C ASP A 179 9.30 25.12 21.32
N ARG A 180 9.54 23.93 20.75
CA ARG A 180 8.62 23.24 19.85
C ARG A 180 7.48 22.50 20.57
N ARG A 181 7.45 22.50 21.89
CA ARG A 181 6.33 21.97 22.67
C ARG A 181 5.14 22.91 22.64
N LEU A 182 5.39 24.21 22.47
CA LEU A 182 4.35 25.22 22.34
C LEU A 182 3.61 25.04 21.01
N ALA A 183 2.28 25.13 21.05
CA ALA A 183 1.42 24.91 19.88
C ALA A 183 1.76 25.85 18.71
N GLU A 184 2.08 27.12 18.99
CA GLU A 184 2.48 28.14 18.03
C GLU A 184 3.79 27.81 17.28
N ASN A 185 4.66 27.03 17.91
CA ASN A 185 5.96 26.64 17.37
C ASN A 185 5.95 25.27 16.71
N GLN A 186 4.82 24.57 16.73
CA GLN A 186 4.70 23.26 16.07
C GLN A 186 4.62 23.40 14.56
N ARG A 187 5.11 22.39 13.85
CA ARG A 187 5.00 22.35 12.39
C ARG A 187 3.57 22.09 11.96
N THR A 188 3.09 22.89 11.03
CA THR A 188 1.75 22.76 10.45
C THR A 188 1.59 21.50 9.58
N ASP A 189 2.72 20.93 9.09
CA ASP A 189 2.74 19.72 8.27
C ASP A 189 2.99 18.42 9.06
N LYS A 190 3.02 18.49 10.41
CA LYS A 190 3.09 17.31 11.27
C LYS A 190 1.77 16.55 11.24
N ARG A 191 1.82 15.27 10.95
CA ARG A 191 0.65 14.36 10.95
C ARG A 191 1.00 13.06 11.66
N CYS A 192 0.00 12.41 12.21
CA CYS A 192 0.11 11.07 12.76
C CYS A 192 -0.42 10.06 11.72
N VAL A 193 0.37 9.04 11.41
CA VAL A 193 -0.09 7.85 10.71
C VAL A 193 -0.49 6.85 11.77
N PHE A 194 -1.77 6.57 11.85
CA PHE A 194 -2.35 5.58 12.74
C PHE A 194 -2.49 4.25 12.00
N VAL A 195 -2.06 3.15 12.61
CA VAL A 195 -2.09 1.81 12.01
C VAL A 195 -2.87 0.84 12.88
N MET A 196 -3.65 -0.01 12.24
CA MET A 196 -4.32 -1.17 12.83
C MET A 196 -3.93 -2.41 12.06
N ARG A 197 -3.38 -3.42 12.74
CA ARG A 197 -2.88 -4.64 12.11
C ARG A 197 -3.50 -5.88 12.73
N GLN A 198 -4.23 -6.62 11.92
CA GLN A 198 -4.81 -7.89 12.31
C GLN A 198 -3.75 -8.98 12.30
N LYS A 199 -3.56 -9.62 13.45
CA LYS A 199 -2.62 -10.75 13.60
C LYS A 199 -3.14 -11.98 12.86
N CYS A 200 -2.25 -12.73 12.25
CA CYS A 200 -2.56 -14.06 11.74
C CYS A 200 -2.66 -15.06 12.91
N GLU A 201 -3.60 -15.95 12.84
CA GLU A 201 -3.73 -17.04 13.82
C GLU A 201 -2.59 -18.07 13.71
N GLU A 202 -1.99 -18.19 12.53
CA GLU A 202 -0.84 -19.04 12.32
C GLU A 202 0.40 -18.48 13.02
N ILE A 203 1.11 -19.33 13.76
CA ILE A 203 2.33 -18.98 14.49
C ILE A 203 3.37 -18.41 13.52
N ALA A 204 3.98 -17.29 13.90
CA ALA A 204 5.03 -16.58 13.13
C ALA A 204 4.60 -16.02 11.75
N ALA A 205 3.31 -16.06 11.39
CA ALA A 205 2.86 -15.53 10.11
C ALA A 205 2.82 -13.99 10.06
N GLY A 206 2.79 -13.32 11.21
CA GLY A 206 2.73 -11.86 11.32
C GLY A 206 1.31 -11.31 11.15
N ALA A 207 1.15 -10.18 10.47
CA ALA A 207 -0.16 -9.61 10.18
C ALA A 207 -0.68 -10.12 8.84
N ILE A 208 -2.00 -10.33 8.76
CA ILE A 208 -2.71 -10.70 7.53
C ILE A 208 -3.33 -9.49 6.84
N ARG A 209 -3.66 -8.45 7.60
CA ARG A 209 -4.26 -7.23 7.06
C ARG A 209 -3.87 -6.00 7.88
N THR A 210 -3.57 -4.92 7.17
CA THR A 210 -3.14 -3.65 7.75
C THR A 210 -4.02 -2.52 7.22
N LEU A 211 -4.68 -1.79 8.12
CA LEU A 211 -5.37 -0.54 7.80
C LEU A 211 -4.54 0.64 8.32
N THR A 212 -4.45 1.67 7.51
CA THR A 212 -3.72 2.90 7.85
C THR A 212 -4.58 4.12 7.64
N PHE A 213 -4.48 5.06 8.55
CA PHE A 213 -5.21 6.32 8.53
C PHE A 213 -4.26 7.47 8.87
N VAL A 214 -4.51 8.63 8.28
CA VAL A 214 -3.79 9.85 8.64
C VAL A 214 -4.69 10.72 9.48
N ILE A 215 -4.22 11.09 10.67
CA ILE A 215 -4.93 11.97 11.62
C ILE A 215 -4.02 13.15 12.00
N LYS A 216 -4.60 14.23 12.47
CA LYS A 216 -3.82 15.42 12.90
C LYS A 216 -2.96 15.12 14.12
N ALA A 217 -3.54 14.43 15.08
CA ALA A 217 -2.86 14.00 16.29
C ALA A 217 -3.50 12.70 16.80
N GLU A 218 -2.71 11.89 17.49
CA GLU A 218 -3.19 10.70 18.19
C GLU A 218 -3.94 11.12 19.44
N ASN A 219 -5.26 10.97 19.42
CA ASN A 219 -6.16 11.38 20.49
C ASN A 219 -7.29 10.34 20.67
N GLN A 220 -7.95 10.36 21.83
CA GLN A 220 -8.99 9.39 22.18
C GLN A 220 -10.17 9.41 21.20
N THR A 221 -10.56 10.58 20.70
CA THR A 221 -11.74 10.71 19.81
C THR A 221 -11.49 10.04 18.48
N ASP A 222 -10.38 10.36 17.80
CA ASP A 222 -10.07 9.79 16.48
C ASP A 222 -9.79 8.28 16.59
N VAL A 223 -9.03 7.86 17.63
CA VAL A 223 -8.75 6.44 17.88
C VAL A 223 -10.05 5.66 18.13
N ASN A 224 -10.95 6.18 18.98
CA ASN A 224 -12.24 5.54 19.26
C ASN A 224 -13.12 5.44 18.00
N ASN A 225 -13.21 6.51 17.21
CA ASN A 225 -14.03 6.54 16.00
C ASN A 225 -13.53 5.54 14.96
N LEU A 226 -12.22 5.52 14.73
CA LEU A 226 -11.59 4.57 13.80
C LEU A 226 -11.73 3.12 14.29
N THR A 227 -11.52 2.87 15.58
CA THR A 227 -11.66 1.53 16.15
C THR A 227 -13.12 1.04 16.05
N ASN A 228 -14.09 1.86 16.39
CA ASN A 228 -15.50 1.49 16.27
C ASN A 228 -15.91 1.21 14.82
N SER A 229 -15.34 1.92 13.86
CA SER A 229 -15.67 1.75 12.43
C SER A 229 -15.04 0.49 11.83
N PHE A 230 -13.80 0.21 12.19
CA PHE A 230 -12.98 -0.78 11.50
C PHE A 230 -12.59 -2.01 12.33
N VAL A 231 -13.03 -2.10 13.58
CA VAL A 231 -12.76 -3.26 14.44
C VAL A 231 -14.05 -3.89 14.91
N LYS A 232 -14.16 -5.20 14.76
CA LYS A 232 -15.31 -5.99 15.21
C LYS A 232 -15.32 -6.04 16.75
N LYS A 233 -16.52 -5.89 17.34
CA LYS A 233 -16.72 -6.08 18.78
C LYS A 233 -16.26 -7.48 19.21
N GLY A 234 -15.68 -7.56 20.41
CA GLY A 234 -15.10 -8.81 20.93
C GLY A 234 -13.68 -9.11 20.45
N SER A 235 -13.06 -8.21 19.67
CA SER A 235 -11.64 -8.30 19.33
C SER A 235 -10.75 -7.89 20.51
N ILE A 236 -9.53 -8.41 20.51
CA ILE A 236 -8.47 -8.05 21.46
C ILE A 236 -7.64 -6.93 20.84
N ILE A 237 -7.41 -5.86 21.57
CA ILE A 237 -6.60 -4.73 21.11
C ILE A 237 -5.27 -4.71 21.89
N CYS A 238 -4.17 -4.73 21.16
CA CYS A 238 -2.82 -4.54 21.70
C CYS A 238 -2.33 -3.13 21.31
N ALA A 239 -2.03 -2.28 22.29
CA ALA A 239 -1.59 -0.91 22.07
C ALA A 239 -0.48 -0.53 23.07
N ASP A 240 0.14 0.65 22.86
CA ASP A 240 1.09 1.23 23.79
C ASP A 240 0.38 1.88 24.99
N GLU A 241 1.15 2.55 25.87
CA GLU A 241 0.65 3.25 27.07
C GLU A 241 -0.01 4.60 26.79
N SER A 242 -0.12 5.04 25.54
CA SER A 242 -0.70 6.35 25.22
C SER A 242 -2.13 6.48 25.74
N ASN A 243 -2.44 7.61 26.40
CA ASN A 243 -3.80 7.91 26.89
C ASN A 243 -4.85 7.93 25.77
N ALA A 244 -4.42 7.97 24.49
CA ALA A 244 -5.33 7.90 23.34
C ALA A 244 -6.14 6.60 23.29
N TYR A 245 -5.65 5.54 23.92
CA TYR A 245 -6.29 4.21 23.94
C TYR A 245 -7.14 3.94 25.19
N ASP A 246 -7.18 4.84 26.19
CA ASP A 246 -7.91 4.63 27.45
C ASP A 246 -9.38 4.29 27.24
N ILE A 247 -10.03 5.01 26.33
CA ILE A 247 -11.45 4.85 26.03
C ILE A 247 -11.80 3.46 25.48
N LEU A 248 -10.83 2.74 24.92
CA LEU A 248 -11.05 1.42 24.31
C LEU A 248 -11.32 0.34 25.35
N HIS A 249 -10.79 0.48 26.59
CA HIS A 249 -11.04 -0.47 27.68
C HIS A 249 -12.54 -0.64 28.00
N ALA A 250 -13.36 0.36 27.71
CA ALA A 250 -14.80 0.27 27.93
C ALA A 250 -15.53 -0.66 26.94
N LYS A 251 -14.89 -1.01 25.81
CA LYS A 251 -15.56 -1.69 24.68
C LYS A 251 -14.85 -2.95 24.19
N TYR A 252 -13.54 -3.05 24.46
CA TYR A 252 -12.68 -4.12 23.96
C TYR A 252 -11.79 -4.66 25.06
N ASP A 253 -11.35 -5.92 24.93
CA ASP A 253 -10.24 -6.45 25.72
C ASP A 253 -8.95 -5.73 25.25
N THR A 254 -8.61 -4.65 25.95
CA THR A 254 -7.47 -3.81 25.57
C THR A 254 -6.26 -4.14 26.44
N ARG A 255 -5.21 -4.62 25.81
CA ARG A 255 -3.95 -5.04 26.42
C ARG A 255 -2.87 -4.03 26.07
N ARG A 256 -2.17 -3.53 27.08
CA ARG A 256 -1.16 -2.50 26.92
C ARG A 256 0.23 -3.01 27.23
N VAL A 257 1.21 -2.50 26.50
CA VAL A 257 2.62 -2.77 26.71
C VAL A 257 3.34 -1.48 27.04
N ASN A 258 4.07 -1.49 28.15
CA ASN A 258 4.95 -0.38 28.52
C ASN A 258 6.33 -0.59 27.91
N HIS A 259 6.57 0.02 26.74
CA HIS A 259 7.86 -0.09 26.05
C HIS A 259 9.03 0.57 26.80
N SER A 260 8.77 1.39 27.81
CA SER A 260 9.83 1.96 28.67
C SER A 260 10.33 0.97 29.69
N VAL A 261 9.56 -0.08 29.97
CA VAL A 261 9.87 -1.11 30.98
C VAL A 261 10.20 -2.46 30.31
N GLU A 262 9.37 -2.89 29.34
CA GLU A 262 9.50 -4.21 28.71
C GLU A 262 8.99 -4.20 27.26
N TYR A 263 9.63 -5.00 26.39
CA TYR A 263 9.19 -5.17 25.00
C TYR A 263 8.05 -6.19 24.84
N CYS A 264 7.91 -7.07 25.83
CA CYS A 264 6.90 -8.11 25.88
C CYS A 264 6.53 -8.30 27.34
N SER A 265 5.25 -8.24 27.66
CA SER A 265 4.81 -8.51 29.03
C SER A 265 5.07 -9.98 29.39
N THR A 266 5.11 -10.28 30.68
CA THR A 266 5.19 -11.65 31.20
C THR A 266 4.07 -12.55 30.67
N GLU A 267 2.96 -11.97 30.24
CA GLU A 267 1.81 -12.65 29.64
C GLU A 267 1.93 -12.80 28.11
N GLY A 268 3.06 -12.41 27.51
CA GLY A 268 3.30 -12.49 26.06
C GLY A 268 2.62 -11.41 25.23
N ILE A 269 2.11 -10.34 25.85
CA ILE A 269 1.49 -9.20 25.17
C ILE A 269 2.58 -8.38 24.49
N THR A 270 2.41 -8.05 23.22
CA THR A 270 3.37 -7.26 22.45
C THR A 270 2.63 -6.31 21.50
N ASN A 271 3.28 -5.21 21.08
CA ASN A 271 2.84 -4.36 19.99
C ASN A 271 3.72 -4.48 18.73
N ASN A 272 4.50 -5.55 18.65
CA ASN A 272 5.52 -5.78 17.62
C ASN A 272 5.02 -5.68 16.18
N LEU A 273 3.73 -6.00 15.91
CA LEU A 273 3.20 -5.92 14.56
C LEU A 273 3.11 -4.47 14.10
N ALA A 274 2.61 -3.55 14.93
CA ALA A 274 2.55 -2.14 14.61
C ALA A 274 3.94 -1.53 14.48
N GLU A 275 4.86 -1.84 15.40
CA GLU A 275 6.25 -1.40 15.32
C GLU A 275 6.96 -1.88 14.06
N SER A 276 6.74 -3.14 13.67
CA SER A 276 7.33 -3.70 12.45
C SER A 276 6.86 -2.96 11.19
N TYR A 277 5.59 -2.53 11.15
CA TYR A 277 5.07 -1.69 10.07
C TYR A 277 5.82 -0.35 10.04
N PHE A 278 5.91 0.36 11.16
CA PHE A 278 6.58 1.65 11.20
C PHE A 278 8.08 1.57 10.90
N SER A 279 8.74 0.52 11.30
CA SER A 279 10.14 0.28 10.91
C SER A 279 10.30 0.26 9.39
N ARG A 280 9.40 -0.38 8.65
CA ARG A 280 9.44 -0.47 7.19
C ARG A 280 8.96 0.79 6.51
N PHE A 281 7.92 1.41 7.04
CA PHE A 281 7.42 2.71 6.57
C PHE A 281 8.51 3.79 6.66
N ARG A 282 9.24 3.86 7.78
CA ARG A 282 10.38 4.78 7.94
C ARG A 282 11.52 4.46 6.97
N ARG A 283 11.82 3.17 6.72
CA ARG A 283 12.83 2.78 5.70
C ARG A 283 12.41 3.17 4.29
N MET A 284 11.13 3.11 3.94
CA MET A 284 10.61 3.61 2.68
C MET A 284 10.76 5.14 2.60
N GLN A 285 10.45 5.86 3.66
CA GLN A 285 10.62 7.31 3.72
C GLN A 285 12.08 7.72 3.54
N TYR A 286 12.96 7.26 4.41
CA TYR A 286 14.36 7.71 4.41
C TYR A 286 15.16 7.19 3.23
N GLY A 287 14.88 5.96 2.79
CA GLY A 287 15.65 5.30 1.73
C GLY A 287 15.18 5.57 0.31
N GLN A 288 13.93 6.01 0.11
CA GLN A 288 13.35 6.14 -1.23
C GLN A 288 12.81 7.53 -1.53
N THR A 289 12.07 8.13 -0.61
CA THR A 289 11.32 9.37 -0.90
C THR A 289 11.85 10.57 -0.13
N HIS A 290 12.67 10.36 0.90
CA HIS A 290 13.21 11.34 1.84
C HIS A 290 12.15 12.13 2.62
N LYS A 291 11.07 12.56 1.96
CA LYS A 291 9.96 13.29 2.59
C LYS A 291 8.63 12.86 1.97
N PHE A 292 7.62 12.70 2.81
CA PHE A 292 6.23 12.57 2.38
C PHE A 292 5.52 13.92 2.48
N GLY A 293 4.97 14.40 1.37
CA GLY A 293 4.05 15.53 1.42
C GLY A 293 2.73 15.12 2.07
N ILE A 294 2.15 16.00 2.90
CA ILE A 294 0.89 15.71 3.63
C ILE A 294 -0.25 15.30 2.70
N MET A 295 -0.32 15.92 1.51
CA MET A 295 -1.33 15.63 0.48
C MET A 295 -1.30 14.16 0.01
N TYR A 296 -0.18 13.49 0.14
CA TYR A 296 0.04 12.13 -0.37
C TYR A 296 0.38 11.13 0.73
N LEU A 297 0.44 11.57 1.98
CA LEU A 297 0.86 10.76 3.11
C LEU A 297 0.02 9.49 3.27
N ALA A 298 -1.30 9.61 3.16
CA ALA A 298 -2.21 8.47 3.22
C ALA A 298 -1.93 7.44 2.12
N SER A 299 -1.61 7.89 0.91
CA SER A 299 -1.27 7.01 -0.21
C SER A 299 0.04 6.24 0.04
N TYR A 300 1.06 6.90 0.63
CA TYR A 300 2.32 6.24 1.00
C TYR A 300 2.15 5.27 2.17
N ALA A 301 1.37 5.64 3.19
CA ALA A 301 1.07 4.77 4.31
C ALA A 301 0.35 3.50 3.84
N ASN A 302 -0.64 3.64 2.96
CA ASN A 302 -1.35 2.50 2.39
C ASN A 302 -0.45 1.65 1.45
N GLU A 303 0.47 2.25 0.69
CA GLU A 303 1.47 1.49 -0.08
C GLU A 303 2.32 0.61 0.83
N ALA A 304 2.79 1.15 1.96
CA ALA A 304 3.55 0.37 2.93
C ALA A 304 2.73 -0.78 3.53
N ALA A 305 1.45 -0.54 3.84
CA ALA A 305 0.52 -1.56 4.31
C ALA A 305 0.33 -2.67 3.25
N TYR A 306 0.05 -2.31 2.01
CA TYR A 306 -0.09 -3.26 0.91
C TYR A 306 1.15 -4.15 0.74
N ARG A 307 2.36 -3.57 0.82
CA ARG A 307 3.62 -4.33 0.70
C ARG A 307 3.84 -5.28 1.87
N GLU A 308 3.42 -4.88 3.06
CA GLU A 308 3.50 -5.74 4.25
C GLU A 308 2.56 -6.93 4.17
N ASP A 309 1.30 -6.69 3.81
CA ASP A 309 0.28 -7.72 3.78
C ASP A 309 0.56 -8.74 2.66
N ASN A 310 1.14 -8.31 1.54
CA ASN A 310 1.45 -9.16 0.39
C ASN A 310 2.90 -9.66 0.36
N ARG A 311 3.71 -9.44 1.40
CA ARG A 311 5.15 -9.76 1.42
C ARG A 311 5.48 -11.25 1.21
N ARG A 312 4.51 -12.14 1.38
CA ARG A 312 4.65 -13.59 1.21
C ARG A 312 4.08 -14.11 -0.11
N GLN A 313 3.56 -13.23 -0.94
CA GLN A 313 3.16 -13.53 -2.31
C GLN A 313 4.37 -13.45 -3.25
N SER A 314 4.29 -14.15 -4.38
CA SER A 314 5.25 -13.98 -5.46
C SER A 314 5.09 -12.59 -6.09
N ASN A 315 6.17 -12.11 -6.70
CA ASN A 315 6.09 -10.82 -7.39
C ASN A 315 5.14 -10.83 -8.62
N GLY A 316 4.88 -12.01 -9.21
CA GLY A 316 3.88 -12.16 -10.28
C GLY A 316 2.45 -12.02 -9.74
N GLU A 317 2.12 -12.65 -8.61
CA GLU A 317 0.81 -12.50 -7.96
C GLU A 317 0.55 -11.05 -7.57
N MET A 318 1.55 -10.37 -6.98
CA MET A 318 1.45 -8.94 -6.65
C MET A 318 1.27 -8.07 -7.90
N PHE A 319 1.97 -8.36 -8.99
CA PHE A 319 1.81 -7.67 -10.26
C PHE A 319 0.40 -7.80 -10.81
N ASP A 320 -0.13 -9.01 -10.83
CA ASP A 320 -1.49 -9.28 -11.32
C ASP A 320 -2.55 -8.60 -10.46
N ASP A 321 -2.37 -8.59 -9.13
CA ASP A 321 -3.27 -7.88 -8.22
C ASP A 321 -3.24 -6.36 -8.45
N ILE A 322 -2.06 -5.76 -8.57
CA ILE A 322 -1.93 -4.33 -8.88
C ILE A 322 -2.55 -4.00 -10.24
N CYS A 323 -2.32 -4.82 -11.26
CA CYS A 323 -2.95 -4.64 -12.57
C CYS A 323 -4.49 -4.68 -12.46
N LYS A 324 -5.05 -5.64 -11.72
CA LYS A 324 -6.49 -5.75 -11.48
C LYS A 324 -7.04 -4.53 -10.76
N LYS A 325 -6.38 -4.08 -9.69
CA LYS A 325 -6.76 -2.88 -8.94
C LYS A 325 -6.75 -1.63 -9.84
N CYS A 326 -5.70 -1.45 -10.64
CA CYS A 326 -5.62 -0.34 -11.60
C CYS A 326 -6.73 -0.38 -12.65
N MET A 327 -7.12 -1.56 -13.12
CA MET A 327 -8.20 -1.69 -14.11
C MET A 327 -9.60 -1.54 -13.52
N LYS A 328 -9.77 -1.75 -12.22
CA LYS A 328 -11.03 -1.55 -11.49
C LYS A 328 -11.20 -0.12 -11.00
N THR A 329 -10.12 0.61 -10.74
CA THR A 329 -10.16 2.00 -10.27
C THR A 329 -10.61 2.91 -11.38
N LEU A 330 -11.58 3.76 -11.08
CA LEU A 330 -12.15 4.71 -12.04
C LEU A 330 -11.15 5.82 -12.41
N THR A 331 -11.49 6.58 -13.43
CA THR A 331 -10.70 7.75 -13.85
C THR A 331 -10.64 8.78 -12.71
N SER A 332 -9.44 9.10 -12.28
CA SER A 332 -9.20 10.08 -11.21
C SER A 332 -8.84 11.45 -11.81
N PHE A 333 -9.60 12.47 -11.45
CA PHE A 333 -9.32 13.86 -11.83
C PHE A 333 -8.17 14.47 -11.04
N ASN A 334 -7.73 13.86 -9.94
CA ASN A 334 -6.51 14.26 -9.24
C ASN A 334 -5.25 14.04 -10.10
N TRP A 335 -5.32 13.11 -11.07
CA TRP A 335 -4.19 12.71 -11.89
C TRP A 335 -4.42 12.88 -13.39
N CYS A 336 -5.68 12.82 -13.85
CA CYS A 336 -6.05 13.17 -15.22
C CYS A 336 -6.11 14.69 -15.33
N GLY A 337 -5.27 15.27 -16.19
CA GLY A 337 -5.13 16.72 -16.29
C GLY A 337 -4.31 17.35 -15.15
N TYR A 338 -3.46 16.57 -14.47
CA TYR A 338 -2.62 17.06 -13.38
C TYR A 338 -1.77 18.28 -13.77
N TRP A 339 -1.26 18.29 -15.01
CA TRP A 339 -0.44 19.39 -15.54
C TRP A 339 -1.27 20.56 -16.07
N GLN A 340 -2.57 20.36 -16.25
CA GLN A 340 -3.53 21.40 -16.54
C GLN A 340 -4.13 22.03 -15.27
N GLY A 341 -3.62 21.65 -14.11
CA GLY A 341 -4.04 22.20 -12.82
C GLY A 341 -4.95 21.31 -11.97
N ASN A 342 -5.43 20.19 -12.52
CA ASN A 342 -6.22 19.23 -11.75
C ASN A 342 -5.31 18.53 -10.73
N LYS A 343 -5.42 18.89 -9.47
CA LYS A 343 -4.64 18.34 -8.37
C LYS A 343 -5.56 18.09 -7.19
N ARG A 344 -5.14 17.16 -6.33
CA ARG A 344 -5.80 17.01 -5.03
C ARG A 344 -5.69 18.33 -4.26
N GLN A 345 -6.82 18.86 -3.81
CA GLN A 345 -6.91 20.13 -3.11
C GLN A 345 -6.76 19.95 -1.60
N GLU A 346 -7.15 18.79 -1.07
CA GLU A 346 -7.17 18.50 0.35
C GLU A 346 -6.39 17.22 0.67
N GLU A 347 -5.82 17.18 1.87
CA GLU A 347 -5.21 15.97 2.40
C GLU A 347 -6.30 14.96 2.79
N LEU A 348 -5.98 13.67 2.71
CA LEU A 348 -6.88 12.60 3.15
C LEU A 348 -6.68 12.36 4.64
N LEU A 349 -7.43 13.08 5.46
CA LEU A 349 -7.53 12.82 6.89
C LEU A 349 -8.69 11.86 7.16
N ALA A 350 -8.47 10.95 8.09
CA ALA A 350 -9.54 10.21 8.73
C ALA A 350 -10.02 11.08 9.90
N ALA A 351 -11.13 11.74 9.72
CA ALA A 351 -11.77 12.57 10.72
C ALA A 351 -12.63 11.74 11.67
#